data_808df96a20c628ab3be5bd1c04936b87
#
_entry.id   808df96a20c628ab3be5bd1c04936b87
#
_cell.length_a   1.000
_cell.length_b   1.000
_cell.length_c   1.000
_cell.angle_alpha   90.00
_cell.angle_beta   90.00
_cell.angle_gamma   90.00
#
_symmetry.space_group_name_H-M   'P 1'
#
loop_
_entity.id
_entity.type
_entity.pdbx_description
1 polymer ?
#
loop_
_entity_poly.entity_id
_entity_poly.type
_entity_poly.pdbx_seq_one_letter_code
_entity_poly.pdbx_strand_id
1 'polypeptide(L)'
;MTLIRIPLFPLPLVLFPHAILPLHIFEPRYKQMIRECVDTESRFGVILAGERGIAKIGCTAEVTEITRQFDDGRMDIKVEGRSPFEIESVVEEKPYYEANVRMLEDETDAKSAAIPEGLLEVYARCHILLFGSEPEEFDRENNESLAFAIAEDLPLDVEDKQTILASRDENDRLARLLPMLNQLIPQAEVRYRMRRKAGGNGHASV
;
A
#
# COMPACT_ATOMS: atom_id res chain seq x y z
N MET A 1 11.12 18.76 15.89
CA MET A 1 10.20 18.14 14.89
C MET A 1 8.78 18.31 15.43
N THR A 2 7.85 18.76 14.60
CA THR A 2 6.48 19.04 15.04
C THR A 2 5.69 17.73 14.99
N LEU A 3 5.04 17.37 16.10
CA LEU A 3 4.07 16.29 16.13
C LEU A 3 2.72 16.83 15.63
N ILE A 4 2.03 16.01 14.84
CA ILE A 4 0.66 16.27 14.40
C ILE A 4 -0.26 15.18 14.92
N ARG A 5 -1.51 15.53 15.25
CA ARG A 5 -2.53 14.57 15.67
C ARG A 5 -3.39 14.20 14.47
N ILE A 6 -3.49 12.91 14.18
CA ILE A 6 -4.29 12.37 13.08
C ILE A 6 -5.17 11.22 13.55
N PRO A 7 -6.37 11.03 12.95
CA PRO A 7 -7.16 9.81 13.12
C PRO A 7 -6.40 8.59 12.57
N LEU A 8 -6.62 7.41 13.16
CA LEU A 8 -6.02 6.16 12.70
C LEU A 8 -7.09 5.19 12.18
N PHE A 9 -6.78 4.56 11.06
CA PHE A 9 -7.55 3.47 10.47
C PHE A 9 -6.71 2.20 10.39
N PRO A 10 -6.80 1.31 11.40
CA PRO A 10 -6.12 0.04 11.41
C PRO A 10 -6.71 -0.91 10.35
N LEU A 11 -5.87 -1.44 9.47
CA LEU A 11 -6.24 -2.38 8.40
C LEU A 11 -5.21 -3.53 8.33
N PRO A 12 -5.60 -4.72 7.84
CA PRO A 12 -4.66 -5.83 7.65
C PRO A 12 -3.86 -5.71 6.35
N LEU A 13 -3.45 -4.51 6.00
CA LEU A 13 -2.67 -4.20 4.80
C LEU A 13 -1.74 -3.00 5.03
N VAL A 14 -0.80 -2.82 4.12
CA VAL A 14 0.10 -1.67 4.06
C VAL A 14 -0.35 -0.79 2.90
N LEU A 15 -0.54 0.51 3.15
CA LEU A 15 -0.77 1.53 2.13
C LEU A 15 0.55 2.23 1.82
N PHE A 16 0.87 2.36 0.54
CA PHE A 16 2.03 3.13 0.10
C PHE A 16 1.65 4.54 -0.38
N PRO A 17 2.56 5.52 -0.37
CA PRO A 17 2.39 6.79 -1.07
C PRO A 17 1.94 6.57 -2.51
N HIS A 18 1.02 7.41 -3.00
CA HIS A 18 0.39 7.38 -4.32
C HIS A 18 -0.47 6.15 -4.65
N ALA A 19 -0.49 5.14 -3.79
CA ALA A 19 -1.38 3.99 -3.97
C ALA A 19 -2.85 4.38 -3.75
N ILE A 20 -3.74 3.86 -4.61
CA ILE A 20 -5.19 4.06 -4.50
C ILE A 20 -5.80 2.86 -3.80
N LEU A 21 -6.50 3.12 -2.70
CA LEU A 21 -7.16 2.09 -1.92
C LEU A 21 -8.68 2.33 -1.90
N PRO A 22 -9.49 1.41 -2.51
CA PRO A 22 -10.94 1.44 -2.35
C PRO A 22 -11.32 0.91 -0.97
N LEU A 23 -12.24 1.60 -0.27
CA LEU A 23 -12.70 1.23 1.06
C LEU A 23 -14.22 1.24 1.12
N HIS A 24 -14.81 0.23 1.78
CA HIS A 24 -16.20 0.20 2.18
C HIS A 24 -16.34 0.56 3.66
N ILE A 25 -16.87 1.72 3.95
CA ILE A 25 -16.97 2.27 5.31
C ILE A 25 -18.36 1.96 5.88
N PHE A 26 -18.45 1.02 6.84
CA PHE A 26 -19.70 0.56 7.41
C PHE A 26 -19.76 0.71 8.94
N GLU A 27 -18.62 0.65 9.65
CA GLU A 27 -18.59 0.78 11.09
C GLU A 27 -18.93 2.22 11.53
N PRO A 28 -19.79 2.44 12.55
CA PRO A 28 -20.18 3.79 12.99
C PRO A 28 -19.01 4.71 13.31
N ARG A 29 -17.97 4.18 13.98
CA ARG A 29 -16.77 4.96 14.34
C ARG A 29 -16.01 5.46 13.12
N TYR A 30 -15.88 4.64 12.09
CA TYR A 30 -15.16 5.04 10.86
C TYR A 30 -16.03 5.88 9.93
N LYS A 31 -17.37 5.73 9.97
CA LYS A 31 -18.28 6.67 9.29
C LYS A 31 -18.13 8.08 9.86
N GLN A 32 -18.01 8.20 11.18
CA GLN A 32 -17.74 9.50 11.83
C GLN A 32 -16.37 10.03 11.42
N MET A 33 -15.32 9.22 11.56
CA MET A 33 -13.94 9.61 11.23
C MET A 33 -13.80 10.14 9.79
N ILE A 34 -14.34 9.38 8.81
CA ILE A 34 -14.22 9.78 7.39
C ILE A 34 -15.01 11.04 7.10
N ARG A 35 -16.22 11.22 7.69
CA ARG A 35 -16.97 12.48 7.55
C ARG A 35 -16.19 13.67 8.10
N GLU A 36 -15.64 13.54 9.30
CA GLU A 36 -14.83 14.60 9.89
C GLU A 36 -13.62 14.94 9.00
N CYS A 37 -12.94 13.92 8.44
CA CYS A 37 -11.81 14.14 7.52
C CYS A 37 -12.24 14.86 6.23
N VAL A 38 -13.38 14.46 5.64
CA VAL A 38 -13.91 15.10 4.43
C VAL A 38 -14.33 16.53 4.69
N ASP A 39 -15.06 16.77 5.79
CA ASP A 39 -15.55 18.11 6.15
C ASP A 39 -14.43 19.12 6.47
N THR A 40 -13.28 18.63 6.94
CA THR A 40 -12.12 19.44 7.31
C THR A 40 -10.97 19.37 6.31
N GLU A 41 -11.14 18.66 5.19
CA GLU A 41 -10.10 18.41 4.19
C GLU A 41 -8.80 17.85 4.83
N SER A 42 -8.95 17.04 5.87
CA SER A 42 -7.84 16.49 6.63
C SER A 42 -7.53 15.03 6.23
N ARG A 43 -6.30 14.62 6.51
CA ARG A 43 -5.84 13.26 6.29
C ARG A 43 -6.03 12.40 7.54
N PHE A 44 -6.11 11.09 7.34
CA PHE A 44 -6.03 10.09 8.40
C PHE A 44 -4.88 9.13 8.12
N GLY A 45 -4.44 8.36 9.12
CA GLY A 45 -3.38 7.38 8.97
C GLY A 45 -3.93 5.97 8.75
N VAL A 46 -3.56 5.33 7.66
CA VAL A 46 -3.72 3.88 7.48
C VAL A 46 -2.53 3.19 8.12
N ILE A 47 -2.80 2.20 8.98
CA ILE A 47 -1.77 1.50 9.73
C ILE A 47 -2.01 0.00 9.71
N LEU A 48 -0.94 -0.78 9.48
CA LEU A 48 -1.02 -2.22 9.52
C LEU A 48 -1.43 -2.70 10.91
N ALA A 49 -2.51 -3.47 10.98
CA ALA A 49 -2.99 -4.14 12.17
C ALA A 49 -3.02 -5.66 11.95
N GLY A 50 -2.49 -6.40 12.89
CA GLY A 50 -2.44 -7.86 12.88
C GLY A 50 -2.50 -8.46 14.28
N GLU A 51 -2.26 -9.75 14.39
CA GLU A 51 -2.30 -10.46 15.69
C GLU A 51 -1.32 -9.91 16.74
N ARG A 52 -0.23 -9.28 16.31
CA ARG A 52 0.80 -8.66 17.17
C ARG A 52 0.49 -7.22 17.56
N GLY A 53 -0.69 -6.71 17.19
CA GLY A 53 -1.09 -5.32 17.42
C GLY A 53 -0.96 -4.47 16.15
N ILE A 54 -0.76 -3.16 16.33
CA ILE A 54 -0.59 -2.20 15.23
C ILE A 54 0.90 -1.93 14.99
N ALA A 55 1.26 -1.71 13.74
CA ALA A 55 2.62 -1.30 13.37
C ALA A 55 2.91 0.12 13.87
N LYS A 56 4.19 0.45 14.03
CA LYS A 56 4.62 1.78 14.45
C LYS A 56 4.62 2.79 13.31
N ILE A 57 4.79 2.30 12.08
CA ILE A 57 4.84 3.12 10.87
C ILE A 57 3.63 2.82 10.00
N GLY A 58 2.97 3.87 9.53
CA GLY A 58 1.85 3.83 8.61
C GLY A 58 2.01 4.85 7.48
N CYS A 59 0.97 4.98 6.65
CA CYS A 59 0.90 5.98 5.60
C CYS A 59 -0.35 6.84 5.79
N THR A 60 -0.22 8.16 5.66
CA THR A 60 -1.37 9.05 5.64
C THR A 60 -2.17 8.85 4.38
N ALA A 61 -3.48 8.96 4.47
CA ALA A 61 -4.42 8.81 3.38
C ALA A 61 -5.34 10.03 3.28
N GLU A 62 -5.69 10.37 2.06
CA GLU A 62 -6.62 11.44 1.72
C GLU A 62 -7.80 10.85 0.94
N VAL A 63 -9.02 11.24 1.27
CA VAL A 63 -10.21 10.84 0.51
C VAL A 63 -10.23 11.59 -0.81
N THR A 64 -10.06 10.88 -1.92
CA THR A 64 -10.06 11.47 -3.27
C THR A 64 -11.44 11.42 -3.92
N GLU A 65 -12.27 10.43 -3.55
CA GLU A 65 -13.58 10.24 -4.16
C GLU A 65 -14.53 9.50 -3.19
N ILE A 66 -15.77 9.96 -3.08
CA ILE A 66 -16.89 9.18 -2.53
C ILE A 66 -17.63 8.58 -3.71
N THR A 67 -17.37 7.30 -4.01
CA THR A 67 -17.94 6.63 -5.18
C THR A 67 -19.41 6.23 -4.98
N ARG A 68 -19.81 6.03 -3.73
CA ARG A 68 -21.20 5.72 -3.37
C ARG A 68 -21.50 6.10 -1.93
N GLN A 69 -22.67 6.66 -1.70
CA GLN A 69 -23.24 6.91 -0.37
C GLN A 69 -24.58 6.17 -0.23
N PHE A 70 -24.78 5.52 0.91
CA PHE A 70 -25.98 4.75 1.22
C PHE A 70 -26.85 5.48 2.24
N ASP A 71 -28.17 5.22 2.25
CA ASP A 71 -29.12 5.87 3.14
C ASP A 71 -28.84 5.63 4.62
N ASP A 72 -28.23 4.48 4.97
CA ASP A 72 -27.82 4.12 6.33
C ASP A 72 -26.47 4.75 6.75
N GLY A 73 -25.93 5.59 5.88
CA GLY A 73 -24.67 6.32 6.09
C GLY A 73 -23.41 5.51 5.84
N ARG A 74 -23.50 4.28 5.31
CA ARG A 74 -22.34 3.60 4.73
C ARG A 74 -21.87 4.35 3.51
N MET A 75 -20.60 4.19 3.16
CA MET A 75 -20.01 4.81 1.97
C MET A 75 -18.92 3.95 1.36
N ASP A 76 -18.86 3.96 0.03
CA ASP A 76 -17.71 3.47 -0.72
C ASP A 76 -16.86 4.67 -1.11
N ILE A 77 -15.57 4.62 -0.79
CA ILE A 77 -14.64 5.72 -1.03
C ILE A 77 -13.38 5.21 -1.72
N LYS A 78 -12.68 6.11 -2.40
CA LYS A 78 -11.28 5.91 -2.78
C LYS A 78 -10.42 6.85 -1.96
N VAL A 79 -9.33 6.32 -1.45
CA VAL A 79 -8.32 7.10 -0.77
C VAL A 79 -6.99 6.95 -1.49
N GLU A 80 -6.16 7.97 -1.42
CA GLU A 80 -4.81 7.96 -1.94
C GLU A 80 -3.81 8.08 -0.79
N GLY A 81 -2.81 7.20 -0.76
CA GLY A 81 -1.69 7.29 0.16
C GLY A 81 -0.85 8.54 -0.10
N ARG A 82 -0.40 9.22 0.98
CA ARG A 82 0.37 10.45 0.85
C ARG A 82 1.77 10.32 1.39
N SER A 83 1.94 10.24 2.68
CA SER A 83 3.27 10.28 3.28
C SER A 83 3.39 9.28 4.41
N PRO A 84 4.51 8.57 4.55
CA PRO A 84 4.76 7.72 5.70
C PRO A 84 4.83 8.55 6.99
N PHE A 85 4.42 7.94 8.10
CA PHE A 85 4.51 8.54 9.43
C PHE A 85 4.89 7.50 10.47
N GLU A 86 5.43 7.97 11.59
CA GLU A 86 5.72 7.15 12.76
C GLU A 86 4.83 7.58 13.93
N ILE A 87 4.21 6.60 14.61
CA ILE A 87 3.42 6.84 15.83
C ILE A 87 4.35 7.08 17.01
N GLU A 88 4.15 8.23 17.68
CA GLU A 88 4.80 8.55 18.94
C GLU A 88 3.92 8.19 20.15
N SER A 89 2.62 8.44 20.06
CA SER A 89 1.65 8.04 21.10
C SER A 89 0.26 7.88 20.52
N VAL A 90 -0.50 6.92 21.04
CA VAL A 90 -1.91 6.69 20.70
C VAL A 90 -2.79 7.46 21.68
N VAL A 91 -3.91 7.98 21.18
CA VAL A 91 -4.90 8.75 21.94
C VAL A 91 -6.29 8.13 21.74
N GLU A 92 -7.01 7.86 22.84
CA GLU A 92 -8.30 7.18 22.86
C GLU A 92 -9.40 8.09 23.42
N GLU A 93 -9.57 9.27 22.84
CA GLU A 93 -10.58 10.23 23.27
C GLU A 93 -11.86 10.17 22.43
N LYS A 94 -11.76 9.62 21.21
CA LYS A 94 -12.86 9.46 20.25
C LYS A 94 -13.27 7.99 20.11
N PRO A 95 -14.41 7.70 19.48
CA PRO A 95 -14.81 6.31 19.17
C PRO A 95 -13.84 5.56 18.26
N TYR A 96 -12.92 6.25 17.59
CA TYR A 96 -11.82 5.73 16.78
C TYR A 96 -10.48 6.17 17.39
N TYR A 97 -9.41 5.46 17.07
CA TYR A 97 -8.08 5.83 17.52
C TYR A 97 -7.57 7.11 16.83
N GLU A 98 -6.86 7.92 17.58
CA GLU A 98 -6.02 9.01 17.08
C GLU A 98 -4.58 8.77 17.54
N ALA A 99 -3.62 9.39 16.88
CA ALA A 99 -2.23 9.36 17.32
C ALA A 99 -1.53 10.69 17.10
N ASN A 100 -0.59 10.99 18.00
CA ASN A 100 0.43 11.97 17.73
C ASN A 100 1.50 11.31 16.92
N VAL A 101 1.75 11.82 15.72
CA VAL A 101 2.65 11.21 14.75
C VAL A 101 3.71 12.20 14.29
N ARG A 102 4.84 11.64 13.90
CA ARG A 102 5.92 12.33 13.20
C ARG A 102 5.89 11.93 11.73
N MET A 103 5.81 12.91 10.84
CA MET A 103 5.93 12.63 9.40
C MET A 103 7.36 12.19 9.07
N LEU A 104 7.46 11.19 8.21
CA LEU A 104 8.74 10.65 7.75
C LEU A 104 9.04 11.21 6.35
N GLU A 105 10.19 11.84 6.23
CA GLU A 105 10.73 12.29 4.95
C GLU A 105 11.87 11.34 4.54
N ASP A 106 12.03 11.09 3.26
CA ASP A 106 13.14 10.31 2.76
C ASP A 106 14.48 11.04 3.01
N GLU A 107 15.51 10.26 3.27
CA GLU A 107 16.86 10.78 3.54
C GLU A 107 17.60 11.12 2.24
N THR A 108 17.19 10.50 1.13
CA THR A 108 17.77 10.67 -0.21
C THR A 108 16.65 10.91 -1.22
N ASP A 109 16.98 11.64 -2.29
CA ASP A 109 16.07 11.82 -3.41
C ASP A 109 15.88 10.47 -4.14
N ALA A 110 14.64 9.97 -4.14
CA ALA A 110 14.27 8.70 -4.77
C ALA A 110 14.61 8.67 -6.28
N LYS A 111 14.59 9.82 -6.96
CA LYS A 111 14.92 9.93 -8.39
C LYS A 111 16.41 9.66 -8.67
N SER A 112 17.27 9.89 -7.68
CA SER A 112 18.72 9.68 -7.78
C SER A 112 19.15 8.27 -7.37
N ALA A 113 18.24 7.43 -6.87
CA ALA A 113 18.57 6.09 -6.41
C ALA A 113 19.04 5.17 -7.54
N ALA A 114 20.06 4.37 -7.25
CA ALA A 114 20.58 3.38 -8.18
C ALA A 114 19.71 2.13 -8.17
N ILE A 115 19.22 1.73 -9.35
CA ILE A 115 18.44 0.49 -9.48
C ILE A 115 19.42 -0.69 -9.44
N PRO A 116 19.22 -1.65 -8.50
CA PRO A 116 20.01 -2.87 -8.46
C PRO A 116 19.95 -3.63 -9.79
N GLU A 117 21.10 -4.16 -10.21
CA GLU A 117 21.19 -4.98 -11.43
C GLU A 117 20.22 -6.17 -11.35
N GLY A 118 19.47 -6.42 -12.42
CA GLY A 118 18.49 -7.49 -12.52
C GLY A 118 17.15 -7.23 -11.82
N LEU A 119 16.97 -6.16 -11.05
CA LEU A 119 15.71 -5.90 -10.33
C LEU A 119 14.53 -5.79 -11.28
N LEU A 120 14.65 -4.98 -12.33
CA LEU A 120 13.54 -4.77 -13.29
C LEU A 120 13.23 -6.02 -14.10
N GLU A 121 14.24 -6.83 -14.43
CA GLU A 121 14.04 -8.12 -15.11
C GLU A 121 13.27 -9.11 -14.23
N VAL A 122 13.65 -9.19 -12.96
CA VAL A 122 12.96 -10.06 -11.99
C VAL A 122 11.54 -9.57 -11.73
N TYR A 123 11.33 -8.26 -11.63
CA TYR A 123 10.00 -7.64 -11.49
C TYR A 123 9.12 -7.97 -12.70
N ALA A 124 9.58 -7.72 -13.93
CA ALA A 124 8.84 -8.05 -15.14
C ALA A 124 8.50 -9.55 -15.22
N ARG A 125 9.44 -10.42 -14.87
CA ARG A 125 9.21 -11.86 -14.80
C ARG A 125 8.10 -12.21 -13.79
N CYS A 126 8.13 -11.66 -12.59
CA CYS A 126 7.07 -11.87 -11.59
C CYS A 126 5.72 -11.42 -12.12
N HIS A 127 5.64 -10.23 -12.74
CA HIS A 127 4.40 -9.66 -13.27
C HIS A 127 3.83 -10.54 -14.39
N ILE A 128 4.65 -10.98 -15.36
CA ILE A 128 4.22 -11.91 -16.42
C ILE A 128 3.70 -13.22 -15.84
N LEU A 129 4.38 -13.79 -14.86
CA LEU A 129 3.96 -15.04 -14.23
C LEU A 129 2.64 -14.90 -13.45
N LEU A 130 2.43 -13.76 -12.79
CA LEU A 130 1.26 -13.52 -11.95
C LEU A 130 0.05 -13.01 -12.74
N PHE A 131 0.26 -12.13 -13.71
CA PHE A 131 -0.83 -11.44 -14.41
C PHE A 131 -0.93 -11.78 -15.90
N GLY A 132 0.15 -12.28 -16.52
CA GLY A 132 0.18 -12.70 -17.92
C GLY A 132 0.57 -11.59 -18.89
N SER A 133 0.91 -10.43 -18.42
CA SER A 133 1.39 -9.25 -19.18
C SER A 133 2.67 -8.71 -18.57
N GLU A 134 3.40 -7.88 -19.30
CA GLU A 134 4.46 -7.06 -18.72
C GLU A 134 3.87 -5.97 -17.83
N PRO A 135 4.62 -5.47 -16.82
CA PRO A 135 4.19 -4.32 -16.03
C PRO A 135 4.09 -3.06 -16.89
N GLU A 136 3.27 -2.12 -16.46
CA GLU A 136 3.24 -0.79 -17.05
C GLU A 136 4.58 -0.07 -16.86
N GLU A 137 4.92 0.80 -17.80
CA GLU A 137 6.16 1.59 -17.71
C GLU A 137 6.09 2.54 -16.51
N PHE A 138 7.10 2.48 -15.65
CA PHE A 138 7.16 3.31 -14.46
C PHE A 138 7.53 4.75 -14.84
N ASP A 139 6.63 5.68 -14.59
CA ASP A 139 6.85 7.10 -14.79
C ASP A 139 7.66 7.69 -13.62
N ARG A 140 8.98 7.78 -13.80
CA ARG A 140 9.90 8.35 -12.81
C ARG A 140 9.73 9.87 -12.61
N GLU A 141 9.12 10.56 -13.54
CA GLU A 141 8.94 12.02 -13.42
C GLU A 141 7.79 12.35 -12.46
N ASN A 142 6.72 11.55 -12.50
CA ASN A 142 5.52 11.75 -11.69
C ASN A 142 5.49 10.87 -10.43
N ASN A 143 6.22 9.75 -10.39
CA ASN A 143 6.31 8.87 -9.22
C ASN A 143 7.64 9.07 -8.48
N GLU A 144 7.55 9.29 -7.19
CA GLU A 144 8.71 9.58 -6.36
C GLU A 144 9.50 8.32 -5.98
N SER A 145 8.86 7.13 -5.85
CA SER A 145 9.51 5.90 -5.41
C SER A 145 9.16 4.70 -6.29
N LEU A 146 10.15 4.20 -7.02
CA LEU A 146 10.04 2.94 -7.77
C LEU A 146 9.80 1.74 -6.84
N ALA A 147 10.40 1.76 -5.66
CA ALA A 147 10.25 0.67 -4.70
C ALA A 147 8.82 0.56 -4.19
N PHE A 148 8.15 1.68 -3.90
CA PHE A 148 6.74 1.66 -3.50
C PHE A 148 5.83 1.17 -4.62
N ALA A 149 6.07 1.60 -5.87
CA ALA A 149 5.30 1.15 -7.01
C ALA A 149 5.41 -0.37 -7.24
N ILE A 150 6.62 -0.92 -7.21
CA ILE A 150 6.84 -2.38 -7.33
C ILE A 150 6.19 -3.15 -6.17
N ALA A 151 6.32 -2.64 -4.94
CA ALA A 151 5.75 -3.29 -3.76
C ALA A 151 4.22 -3.25 -3.74
N GLU A 152 3.60 -2.20 -4.29
CA GLU A 152 2.14 -2.11 -4.42
C GLU A 152 1.61 -3.07 -5.48
N ASP A 153 2.25 -3.12 -6.63
CA ASP A 153 1.81 -3.89 -7.80
C ASP A 153 1.85 -5.42 -7.55
N LEU A 154 2.77 -5.89 -6.72
CA LEU A 154 2.96 -7.32 -6.49
C LEU A 154 2.38 -7.81 -5.15
N PRO A 155 1.88 -9.07 -5.09
CA PRO A 155 1.34 -9.67 -3.88
C PRO A 155 2.46 -10.16 -2.94
N LEU A 156 3.31 -9.22 -2.50
CA LEU A 156 4.31 -9.48 -1.46
C LEU A 156 3.63 -9.72 -0.11
N ASP A 157 4.32 -10.43 0.78
CA ASP A 157 3.86 -10.61 2.14
C ASP A 157 3.73 -9.25 2.86
N VAL A 158 2.75 -9.13 3.74
CA VAL A 158 2.43 -7.85 4.39
C VAL A 158 3.57 -7.34 5.26
N GLU A 159 4.33 -8.24 5.87
CA GLU A 159 5.54 -7.93 6.62
C GLU A 159 6.65 -7.35 5.73
N ASP A 160 6.83 -7.90 4.52
CA ASP A 160 7.77 -7.39 3.53
C ASP A 160 7.35 -5.98 3.07
N LYS A 161 6.07 -5.78 2.73
CA LYS A 161 5.51 -4.46 2.42
C LYS A 161 5.75 -3.47 3.56
N GLN A 162 5.56 -3.89 4.81
CA GLN A 162 5.79 -3.06 5.98
C GLN A 162 7.27 -2.66 6.15
N THR A 163 8.22 -3.55 5.82
CA THR A 163 9.65 -3.20 5.87
C THR A 163 10.05 -2.20 4.80
N ILE A 164 9.43 -2.28 3.61
CA ILE A 164 9.62 -1.31 2.53
C ILE A 164 9.06 0.06 2.93
N LEU A 165 7.84 0.12 3.50
CA LEU A 165 7.24 1.39 3.96
C LEU A 165 8.06 2.04 5.08
N ALA A 166 8.67 1.23 5.95
CA ALA A 166 9.44 1.71 7.09
C ALA A 166 10.84 2.25 6.74
N SER A 167 11.38 1.90 5.59
CA SER A 167 12.68 2.42 5.14
C SER A 167 12.55 3.86 4.64
N ARG A 168 13.56 4.68 4.91
CA ARG A 168 13.64 6.09 4.52
C ARG A 168 14.67 6.36 3.43
N ASP A 169 15.22 5.30 2.86
CA ASP A 169 16.19 5.37 1.76
C ASP A 169 15.73 4.49 0.60
N GLU A 170 15.56 5.10 -0.57
CA GLU A 170 15.12 4.40 -1.78
C GLU A 170 16.10 3.32 -2.21
N ASN A 171 17.41 3.54 -2.04
CA ASN A 171 18.41 2.51 -2.34
C ASN A 171 18.24 1.27 -1.45
N ASP A 172 17.97 1.47 -0.16
CA ASP A 172 17.69 0.38 0.78
C ASP A 172 16.40 -0.36 0.40
N ARG A 173 15.32 0.37 0.06
CA ARG A 173 14.06 -0.22 -0.40
C ARG A 173 14.26 -1.10 -1.64
N LEU A 174 14.93 -0.56 -2.66
CA LEU A 174 15.21 -1.27 -3.92
C LEU A 174 16.10 -2.50 -3.70
N ALA A 175 17.12 -2.40 -2.84
CA ALA A 175 17.97 -3.52 -2.49
C ALA A 175 17.22 -4.65 -1.78
N ARG A 176 16.22 -4.32 -0.93
CA ARG A 176 15.36 -5.29 -0.24
C ARG A 176 14.39 -5.99 -1.18
N LEU A 177 13.91 -5.31 -2.21
CA LEU A 177 12.93 -5.88 -3.16
C LEU A 177 13.50 -7.07 -3.93
N LEU A 178 14.74 -7.00 -4.38
CA LEU A 178 15.32 -8.05 -5.23
C LEU A 178 15.25 -9.47 -4.60
N PRO A 179 15.66 -9.70 -3.34
CA PRO A 179 15.48 -10.99 -2.69
C PRO A 179 14.00 -11.35 -2.47
N MET A 180 13.12 -10.39 -2.13
CA MET A 180 11.69 -10.64 -1.97
C MET A 180 11.05 -11.12 -3.28
N LEU A 181 11.37 -10.48 -4.41
CA LEU A 181 10.88 -10.87 -5.72
C LEU A 181 11.40 -12.26 -6.13
N ASN A 182 12.65 -12.58 -5.84
CA ASN A 182 13.19 -13.91 -6.10
C ASN A 182 12.48 -14.99 -5.28
N GLN A 183 12.06 -14.70 -4.05
CA GLN A 183 11.26 -15.62 -3.22
C GLN A 183 9.83 -15.79 -3.75
N LEU A 184 9.27 -14.78 -4.42
CA LEU A 184 7.93 -14.83 -5.01
C LEU A 184 7.86 -15.70 -6.28
N ILE A 185 8.95 -15.82 -7.06
CA ILE A 185 8.99 -16.55 -8.36
C ILE A 185 8.44 -17.97 -8.26
N PRO A 186 8.84 -18.85 -7.32
CA PRO A 186 8.33 -20.22 -7.27
C PRO A 186 6.81 -20.28 -7.12
N GLN A 187 6.22 -19.41 -6.31
CA GLN A 187 4.76 -19.32 -6.11
C GLN A 187 4.07 -18.80 -7.40
N ALA A 188 4.67 -17.80 -8.03
CA ALA A 188 4.18 -17.24 -9.30
C ALA A 188 4.19 -18.28 -10.42
N GLU A 189 5.23 -19.12 -10.52
CA GLU A 189 5.32 -20.21 -11.48
C GLU A 189 4.24 -21.29 -11.27
N VAL A 190 3.92 -21.61 -10.03
CA VAL A 190 2.82 -22.54 -9.70
C VAL A 190 1.49 -21.96 -10.17
N ARG A 191 1.20 -20.69 -9.87
CA ARG A 191 -0.02 -20.00 -10.30
C ARG A 191 -0.12 -19.93 -11.83
N TYR A 192 0.97 -19.63 -12.51
CA TYR A 192 1.03 -19.59 -13.99
C TYR A 192 0.69 -20.95 -14.60
N ARG A 193 1.28 -22.06 -14.10
CA ARG A 193 0.99 -23.41 -14.56
C ARG A 193 -0.48 -23.80 -14.35
N MET A 194 -1.06 -23.43 -13.21
CA MET A 194 -2.47 -23.69 -12.92
C MET A 194 -3.41 -22.94 -13.89
N ARG A 195 -3.14 -21.66 -14.17
CA ARG A 195 -3.92 -20.87 -15.15
C ARG A 195 -3.87 -21.48 -16.55
N ARG A 196 -2.69 -21.89 -17.01
CA ARG A 196 -2.55 -22.53 -18.33
C ARG A 196 -3.32 -23.85 -18.44
N LYS A 197 -3.36 -24.65 -17.38
CA LYS A 197 -4.15 -25.89 -17.35
C LYS A 197 -5.65 -25.61 -17.38
N ALA A 198 -6.13 -24.60 -16.65
CA ALA A 198 -7.54 -24.21 -16.63
C ALA A 198 -8.02 -23.66 -17.99
N GLY A 199 -7.20 -22.85 -18.67
CA GLY A 199 -7.51 -22.30 -19.98
C GLY A 199 -7.42 -23.32 -21.13
N GLY A 200 -6.64 -24.41 -20.96
CA GLY A 200 -6.49 -25.46 -21.98
C GLY A 200 -7.64 -26.47 -22.05
N ASN A 201 -8.52 -26.56 -21.05
CA ASN A 201 -9.64 -27.49 -21.00
C ASN A 201 -10.92 -26.96 -21.68
N GLY A 202 -10.90 -25.80 -22.34
CA GLY A 202 -12.06 -25.18 -22.99
C GLY A 202 -12.26 -25.47 -24.47
N HIS A 203 -11.39 -26.25 -25.14
CA HIS A 203 -11.52 -26.62 -26.55
C HIS A 203 -11.38 -28.12 -26.76
N ALA A 204 -12.34 -28.87 -26.23
CA ALA A 204 -12.62 -30.23 -26.69
C ALA A 204 -14.13 -30.41 -26.67
N SER A 205 -14.79 -30.06 -27.77
CA SER A 205 -16.04 -30.67 -28.25
C SER A 205 -16.53 -29.91 -29.48
N VAL A 206 -16.52 -30.50 -30.51
CA VAL A 206 -17.18 -31.16 -31.62
C VAL A 206 -16.87 -30.48 -32.91
#